data_f7a6c1cc9385fbc2e4282838a8adac0c
#
_entry.id   f7a6c1cc9385fbc2e4282838a8adac0c
#
_cell.length_a   1.000
_cell.length_b   1.000
_cell.length_c   1.000
_cell.angle_alpha   90.00
_cell.angle_beta   90.00
_cell.angle_gamma   90.00
#
_symmetry.space_group_name_H-M   'P 1'
#
loop_
_entity.id
_entity.type
_entity.pdbx_description
1 polymer ?
#
loop_
_entity_poly.entity_id
_entity_poly.type
_entity_poly.pdbx_seq_one_letter_code
_entity_poly.pdbx_strand_id
1 'polypeptide(L)'
;IDECMAIIRDLSEEIHSDFGPALNAEVSKMIWELTGGKYERVVVDNELNLRVDTGERFVDCDQLSTGTREQLYLALRLAMVKLLFPKKDVPVIFDDSFVFYDDRRLARTLAWIGSQGFAQVILFTCQHREMDALERMGVEYTPIYLD
;
A
#
# COMPACT_ATOMS: atom_id res chain seq x y z
N ILE A 1 29.91 15.60 -20.28
CA ILE A 1 29.13 14.36 -19.98
C ILE A 1 29.33 13.98 -18.50
N ASP A 2 30.56 14.02 -18.00
CA ASP A 2 30.85 13.59 -16.61
C ASP A 2 30.25 14.54 -15.56
N GLU A 3 30.25 15.85 -15.79
CA GLU A 3 29.60 16.84 -14.92
C GLU A 3 28.05 16.65 -14.88
N CYS A 4 27.44 16.39 -16.04
CA CYS A 4 25.99 16.10 -16.06
C CYS A 4 25.64 14.80 -15.31
N MET A 5 26.47 13.78 -15.42
CA MET A 5 26.30 12.52 -14.70
C MET A 5 26.52 12.71 -13.19
N ALA A 6 27.44 13.55 -12.77
CA ALA A 6 27.64 13.89 -11.37
C ALA A 6 26.41 14.61 -10.79
N ILE A 7 25.90 15.64 -11.47
CA ILE A 7 24.69 16.37 -11.05
C ILE A 7 23.46 15.44 -10.95
N ILE A 8 23.29 14.53 -11.91
CA ILE A 8 22.18 13.56 -11.87
C ILE A 8 22.32 12.61 -10.68
N ARG A 9 23.55 12.18 -10.35
CA ARG A 9 23.79 11.33 -9.18
C ARG A 9 23.52 12.08 -7.88
N ASP A 10 24.03 13.29 -7.74
CA ASP A 10 23.83 14.12 -6.55
C ASP A 10 22.34 14.41 -6.31
N LEU A 11 21.59 14.76 -7.37
CA LEU A 11 20.13 14.94 -7.31
C LEU A 11 19.41 13.63 -6.95
N SER A 12 19.87 12.51 -7.49
CA SER A 12 19.30 11.19 -7.17
C SER A 12 19.54 10.82 -5.72
N GLU A 13 20.73 11.07 -5.18
CA GLU A 13 21.07 10.82 -3.78
C GLU A 13 20.29 11.73 -2.83
N GLU A 14 20.10 13.01 -3.18
CA GLU A 14 19.31 13.98 -2.41
C GLU A 14 17.82 13.55 -2.37
N ILE A 15 17.24 13.17 -3.51
CA ILE A 15 15.89 12.64 -3.58
C ILE A 15 15.76 11.36 -2.74
N HIS A 16 16.73 10.45 -2.80
CA HIS A 16 16.72 9.22 -2.01
C HIS A 16 16.86 9.48 -0.51
N SER A 17 17.66 10.47 -0.10
CA SER A 17 17.86 10.80 1.31
C SER A 17 16.59 11.34 1.98
N ASP A 18 15.79 12.09 1.27
CA ASP A 18 14.57 12.70 1.80
C ASP A 18 13.34 11.80 1.63
N PHE A 19 13.23 11.13 0.48
CA PHE A 19 12.10 10.26 0.15
C PHE A 19 12.10 8.96 0.94
N GLY A 20 13.26 8.34 1.15
CA GLY A 20 13.39 7.06 1.84
C GLY A 20 12.81 7.08 3.27
N PRO A 21 13.22 8.01 4.16
CA PRO A 21 12.66 8.14 5.49
C PRO A 21 11.16 8.43 5.50
N ALA A 22 10.67 9.29 4.60
CA ALA A 22 9.26 9.60 4.47
C ALA A 22 8.45 8.37 4.02
N LEU A 23 8.98 7.61 3.05
CA LEU A 23 8.37 6.37 2.58
C LEU A 23 8.30 5.33 3.69
N ASN A 24 9.39 5.11 4.43
CA ASN A 24 9.44 4.18 5.56
C ASN A 24 8.40 4.53 6.64
N ALA A 25 8.28 5.81 6.98
CA ALA A 25 7.31 6.27 7.96
C ALA A 25 5.87 6.03 7.49
N GLU A 26 5.57 6.36 6.23
CA GLU A 26 4.22 6.22 5.68
C GLU A 26 3.83 4.74 5.49
N VAL A 27 4.74 3.89 4.99
CA VAL A 27 4.51 2.44 4.87
C VAL A 27 4.29 1.82 6.25
N SER A 28 5.10 2.17 7.25
CA SER A 28 4.95 1.66 8.63
C SER A 28 3.60 2.02 9.22
N LYS A 29 3.16 3.26 9.03
CA LYS A 29 1.83 3.71 9.47
C LYS A 29 0.72 2.91 8.79
N MET A 30 0.78 2.77 7.47
CA MET A 30 -0.25 2.05 6.71
C MET A 30 -0.31 0.57 7.09
N ILE A 31 0.83 -0.10 7.24
CA ILE A 31 0.83 -1.52 7.61
C ILE A 31 0.32 -1.75 9.03
N TRP A 32 0.63 -0.84 9.96
CA TRP A 32 0.07 -0.89 11.31
C TRP A 32 -1.45 -0.82 11.29
N GLU A 33 -2.03 0.11 10.53
CA GLU A 33 -3.48 0.26 10.35
C GLU A 33 -4.10 -0.95 9.66
N LEU A 34 -3.53 -1.42 8.54
CA LEU A 34 -4.01 -2.57 7.76
C LEU A 34 -3.96 -3.88 8.53
N THR A 35 -2.95 -4.07 9.38
CA THR A 35 -2.79 -5.31 10.15
C THR A 35 -3.42 -5.25 11.55
N GLY A 36 -3.94 -4.08 11.94
CA GLY A 36 -4.54 -3.85 13.26
C GLY A 36 -3.50 -3.87 14.37
N GLY A 37 -2.38 -3.22 14.14
CA GLY A 37 -1.31 -3.07 15.11
C GLY A 37 -0.34 -4.25 15.20
N LYS A 38 -0.43 -5.22 14.28
CA LYS A 38 0.45 -6.40 14.35
C LYS A 38 1.90 -6.07 14.00
N TYR A 39 2.13 -5.15 13.06
CA TYR A 39 3.44 -4.74 12.61
C TYR A 39 3.57 -3.22 12.73
N GLU A 40 4.56 -2.77 13.49
CA GLU A 40 4.75 -1.35 13.79
C GLU A 40 5.75 -0.68 12.85
N ARG A 41 6.73 -1.43 12.38
CA ARG A 41 7.85 -0.88 11.62
C ARG A 41 8.16 -1.69 10.38
N VAL A 42 8.27 -0.97 9.27
CA VAL A 42 8.72 -1.50 7.98
C VAL A 42 9.91 -0.68 7.53
N VAL A 43 10.90 -1.34 6.97
CA VAL A 43 12.05 -0.72 6.31
C VAL A 43 11.98 -1.10 4.84
N VAL A 44 12.04 -0.09 4.00
CA VAL A 44 12.14 -0.20 2.54
C VAL A 44 13.56 0.19 2.17
N ASP A 45 14.28 -0.68 1.50
CA ASP A 45 15.63 -0.37 1.03
C ASP A 45 15.60 0.35 -0.35
N ASN A 46 16.77 0.70 -0.86
CA ASN A 46 16.91 1.41 -2.13
C ASN A 46 16.45 0.58 -3.35
N GLU A 47 16.34 -0.73 -3.20
CA GLU A 47 15.84 -1.66 -4.22
C GLU A 47 14.35 -1.96 -4.05
N LEU A 48 13.68 -1.27 -3.12
CA LEU A 48 12.28 -1.46 -2.73
C LEU A 48 11.99 -2.84 -2.09
N ASN A 49 13.01 -3.51 -1.55
CA ASN A 49 12.79 -4.69 -0.72
C ASN A 49 12.22 -4.28 0.64
N LEU A 50 11.26 -5.05 1.12
CA LEU A 50 10.55 -4.77 2.36
C LEU A 50 11.02 -5.71 3.47
N ARG A 51 11.36 -5.13 4.62
CA ARG A 51 11.66 -5.85 5.85
C ARG A 51 10.76 -5.35 6.97
N VAL A 52 10.22 -6.27 7.73
CA VAL A 52 9.21 -5.99 8.75
C VAL A 52 9.74 -6.33 10.13
N ASP A 53 9.54 -5.43 11.07
CA ASP A 53 9.79 -5.69 12.48
C ASP A 53 8.66 -6.57 13.04
N THR A 54 9.01 -7.75 13.52
CA THR A 54 8.08 -8.68 14.18
C THR A 54 8.01 -8.50 15.71
N GLY A 55 8.74 -7.52 16.24
CA GLY A 55 8.92 -7.30 17.67
C GLY A 55 10.14 -8.07 18.25
N GLU A 56 10.58 -9.13 17.60
CA GLU A 56 11.77 -9.89 17.98
C GLU A 56 12.95 -9.62 17.02
N ARG A 57 12.65 -9.51 15.73
CA ARG A 57 13.65 -9.26 14.69
C ARG A 57 12.99 -8.70 13.42
N PHE A 58 13.84 -8.12 12.56
CA PHE A 58 13.45 -7.82 11.19
C PHE A 58 13.48 -9.11 10.35
N VAL A 59 12.40 -9.33 9.59
CA VAL A 59 12.27 -10.43 8.63
C VAL A 59 11.97 -9.87 7.24
N ASP A 60 12.47 -10.55 6.23
CA ASP A 60 12.15 -10.19 4.84
C ASP A 60 10.69 -10.52 4.53
N CYS A 61 10.06 -9.72 3.68
CA CYS A 61 8.64 -9.88 3.35
C CYS A 61 8.32 -11.28 2.79
N ASP A 62 9.26 -11.92 2.12
CA ASP A 62 9.11 -13.27 1.55
C ASP A 62 8.96 -14.38 2.60
N GLN A 63 9.36 -14.11 3.86
CA GLN A 63 9.19 -15.04 4.99
C GLN A 63 7.81 -14.94 5.63
N LEU A 64 6.96 -14.01 5.18
CA LEU A 64 5.63 -13.79 5.70
C LEU A 64 4.57 -14.57 4.91
N SER A 65 3.36 -14.68 5.48
CA SER A 65 2.24 -15.27 4.74
C SER A 65 1.89 -14.44 3.49
N THR A 66 1.43 -15.09 2.44
CA THR A 66 1.04 -14.42 1.18
C THR A 66 0.13 -13.22 1.42
N GLY A 67 -0.93 -13.36 2.21
CA GLY A 67 -1.82 -12.24 2.49
C GLY A 67 -1.17 -11.09 3.27
N THR A 68 -0.17 -11.34 4.12
CA THR A 68 0.59 -10.28 4.79
C THR A 68 1.54 -9.59 3.81
N ARG A 69 2.18 -10.34 2.94
CA ARG A 69 3.04 -9.82 1.89
C ARG A 69 2.26 -8.91 0.94
N GLU A 70 1.06 -9.33 0.53
CA GLU A 70 0.19 -8.50 -0.31
C GLU A 70 -0.23 -7.20 0.40
N GLN A 71 -0.50 -7.22 1.72
CA GLN A 71 -0.76 -6.00 2.47
C GLN A 71 0.45 -5.06 2.52
N LEU A 72 1.68 -5.59 2.61
CA LEU A 72 2.90 -4.80 2.58
C LEU A 72 3.10 -4.12 1.23
N TYR A 73 2.93 -4.85 0.12
CA TYR A 73 3.00 -4.26 -1.21
C TYR A 73 1.89 -3.25 -1.47
N LEU A 74 0.69 -3.50 -0.96
CA LEU A 74 -0.40 -2.51 -1.01
C LEU A 74 0.00 -1.22 -0.25
N ALA A 75 0.50 -1.36 0.98
CA ALA A 75 0.95 -0.23 1.78
C ALA A 75 2.07 0.55 1.08
N LEU A 76 3.06 -0.14 0.49
CA LEU A 76 4.15 0.50 -0.26
C LEU A 76 3.61 1.31 -1.44
N ARG A 77 2.75 0.72 -2.27
CA ARG A 77 2.17 1.40 -3.45
C ARG A 77 1.36 2.63 -3.05
N LEU A 78 0.51 2.51 -2.03
CA LEU A 78 -0.33 3.61 -1.58
C LEU A 78 0.47 4.70 -0.85
N ALA A 79 1.55 4.34 -0.14
CA ALA A 79 2.49 5.31 0.44
C ALA A 79 3.18 6.12 -0.66
N MET A 80 3.64 5.46 -1.72
CA MET A 80 4.20 6.17 -2.89
C MET A 80 3.17 7.10 -3.54
N VAL A 81 1.93 6.64 -3.76
CA VAL A 81 0.85 7.50 -4.30
C VAL A 81 0.65 8.72 -3.41
N LYS A 82 0.60 8.53 -2.10
CA LYS A 82 0.38 9.63 -1.16
C LYS A 82 1.51 10.64 -1.14
N LEU A 83 2.76 10.19 -1.25
CA LEU A 83 3.93 11.07 -1.27
C LEU A 83 4.08 11.80 -2.61
N LEU A 84 3.82 11.12 -3.71
CA LEU A 84 3.94 11.70 -5.06
C LEU A 84 2.75 12.60 -5.43
N PHE A 85 1.55 12.27 -4.91
CA PHE A 85 0.30 12.99 -5.19
C PHE A 85 -0.37 13.43 -3.89
N PRO A 86 0.19 14.41 -3.17
CA PRO A 86 -0.29 14.81 -1.83
C PRO A 86 -1.73 15.35 -1.84
N LYS A 87 -2.22 15.85 -2.98
CA LYS A 87 -3.60 16.31 -3.14
C LYS A 87 -4.61 15.18 -3.31
N LYS A 88 -4.14 13.93 -3.51
CA LYS A 88 -4.98 12.73 -3.76
C LYS A 88 -5.98 12.90 -4.93
N ASP A 89 -5.59 13.67 -5.94
CA ASP A 89 -6.38 13.98 -7.12
C ASP A 89 -6.26 12.92 -8.24
N VAL A 90 -5.59 11.80 -7.94
CA VAL A 90 -5.45 10.68 -8.86
C VAL A 90 -6.39 9.54 -8.46
N PRO A 91 -6.95 8.80 -9.43
CA PRO A 91 -7.72 7.60 -9.14
C PRO A 91 -6.79 6.47 -8.68
N VAL A 92 -7.29 5.63 -7.78
CA VAL A 92 -6.62 4.39 -7.35
C VAL A 92 -7.38 3.21 -7.94
N ILE A 93 -6.67 2.35 -8.64
CA ILE A 93 -7.23 1.20 -9.34
C ILE A 93 -6.70 -0.08 -8.71
N PHE A 94 -7.61 -0.96 -8.35
CA PHE A 94 -7.34 -2.31 -7.86
C PHE A 94 -7.88 -3.31 -8.87
N ASP A 95 -7.04 -4.25 -9.30
CA ASP A 95 -7.40 -5.33 -10.22
C ASP A 95 -7.07 -6.66 -9.54
N ASP A 96 -8.13 -7.41 -9.17
CA ASP A 96 -8.06 -8.68 -8.41
C ASP A 96 -7.07 -8.65 -7.22
N SER A 97 -6.90 -7.46 -6.61
CA SER A 97 -5.82 -7.19 -5.65
C SER A 97 -6.00 -7.89 -4.29
N PHE A 98 -7.18 -8.46 -4.00
CA PHE A 98 -7.50 -9.00 -2.68
C PHE A 98 -7.71 -10.52 -2.65
N VAL A 99 -7.32 -11.21 -3.71
CA VAL A 99 -7.54 -12.67 -3.87
C VAL A 99 -6.96 -13.49 -2.71
N PHE A 100 -5.81 -13.08 -2.17
CA PHE A 100 -5.13 -13.78 -1.07
C PHE A 100 -5.54 -13.32 0.33
N TYR A 101 -6.58 -12.47 0.44
CA TYR A 101 -7.05 -11.99 1.73
C TYR A 101 -8.14 -12.91 2.28
N ASP A 102 -8.09 -13.18 3.58
CA ASP A 102 -9.25 -13.71 4.30
C ASP A 102 -10.32 -12.61 4.48
N ASP A 103 -11.55 -12.98 4.81
CA ASP A 103 -12.68 -12.04 4.89
C ASP A 103 -12.46 -10.92 5.91
N ARG A 104 -11.80 -11.21 7.03
CA ARG A 104 -11.51 -10.20 8.06
C ARG A 104 -10.49 -9.18 7.56
N ARG A 105 -9.46 -9.65 6.87
CA ARG A 105 -8.43 -8.82 6.27
C ARG A 105 -9.01 -7.97 5.14
N LEU A 106 -9.84 -8.59 4.28
CA LEU A 106 -10.54 -7.90 3.20
C LEU A 106 -11.40 -6.75 3.73
N ALA A 107 -12.30 -7.02 4.67
CA ALA A 107 -13.18 -6.01 5.25
C ALA A 107 -12.40 -4.85 5.87
N ARG A 108 -11.35 -5.15 6.64
CA ARG A 108 -10.49 -4.12 7.23
C ARG A 108 -9.80 -3.27 6.16
N THR A 109 -9.26 -3.90 5.12
CA THR A 109 -8.57 -3.20 4.04
C THR A 109 -9.50 -2.31 3.25
N LEU A 110 -10.69 -2.78 2.89
CA LEU A 110 -11.70 -1.98 2.18
C LEU A 110 -12.18 -0.80 3.03
N ALA A 111 -12.46 -1.01 4.32
CA ALA A 111 -12.82 0.08 5.23
C ALA A 111 -11.70 1.11 5.34
N TRP A 112 -10.45 0.65 5.43
CA TRP A 112 -9.28 1.53 5.49
C TRP A 112 -9.11 2.34 4.20
N ILE A 113 -9.21 1.71 3.02
CA ILE A 113 -9.16 2.40 1.72
C ILE A 113 -10.24 3.50 1.64
N GLY A 114 -11.47 3.18 2.03
CA GLY A 114 -12.58 4.14 2.06
C GLY A 114 -12.33 5.35 2.97
N SER A 115 -11.54 5.18 4.04
CA SER A 115 -11.19 6.25 4.97
C SER A 115 -10.05 7.16 4.49
N GLN A 116 -9.31 6.77 3.44
CA GLN A 116 -8.14 7.51 2.98
C GLN A 116 -8.46 8.79 2.19
N GLY A 117 -9.71 8.98 1.77
CA GLY A 117 -10.16 10.18 1.05
C GLY A 117 -9.56 10.30 -0.35
N PHE A 118 -9.34 9.20 -1.05
CA PHE A 118 -9.01 9.21 -2.48
C PHE A 118 -10.16 9.82 -3.28
N ALA A 119 -9.84 10.58 -4.34
CA ALA A 119 -10.86 11.20 -5.21
C ALA A 119 -11.73 10.15 -5.89
N GLN A 120 -11.15 9.04 -6.28
CA GLN A 120 -11.85 7.91 -6.89
C GLN A 120 -11.11 6.61 -6.57
N VAL A 121 -11.87 5.56 -6.25
CA VAL A 121 -11.38 4.19 -6.12
C VAL A 121 -12.13 3.33 -7.13
N ILE A 122 -11.41 2.60 -7.96
CA ILE A 122 -11.95 1.66 -8.94
C ILE A 122 -11.46 0.27 -8.55
N LEU A 123 -12.39 -0.65 -8.37
CA LEU A 123 -12.08 -2.03 -8.02
C LEU A 123 -12.61 -2.96 -9.13
N PHE A 124 -11.71 -3.63 -9.81
CA PHE A 124 -12.03 -4.75 -10.70
C PHE A 124 -11.90 -6.05 -9.91
N THR A 125 -12.92 -6.89 -9.97
CA THR A 125 -12.92 -8.19 -9.30
C THR A 125 -13.82 -9.17 -10.02
N CYS A 126 -13.43 -10.44 -10.04
CA CYS A 126 -14.28 -11.56 -10.46
C CYS A 126 -15.00 -12.24 -9.27
N GLN A 127 -14.88 -11.69 -8.05
CA GLN A 127 -15.42 -12.29 -6.83
C GLN A 127 -16.54 -11.43 -6.23
N HIS A 128 -17.58 -12.07 -5.72
CA HIS A 128 -18.69 -11.37 -5.06
C HIS A 128 -18.37 -10.89 -3.65
N ARG A 129 -17.39 -11.49 -2.98
CA ARG A 129 -17.09 -11.21 -1.57
C ARG A 129 -16.66 -9.78 -1.27
N GLU A 130 -16.06 -9.08 -2.25
CA GLU A 130 -15.72 -7.65 -2.14
C GLU A 130 -16.99 -6.80 -2.05
N MET A 131 -17.99 -7.08 -2.91
CA MET A 131 -19.29 -6.42 -2.87
C MET A 131 -20.02 -6.73 -1.55
N ASP A 132 -20.06 -8.00 -1.16
CA ASP A 132 -20.68 -8.43 0.12
C ASP A 132 -20.03 -7.71 1.32
N ALA A 133 -18.71 -7.49 1.28
CA ALA A 133 -18.01 -6.76 2.34
C ALA A 133 -18.37 -5.27 2.36
N LEU A 134 -18.42 -4.61 1.20
CA LEU A 134 -18.82 -3.19 1.07
C LEU A 134 -20.27 -2.99 1.54
N GLU A 135 -21.19 -3.86 1.14
CA GLU A 135 -22.60 -3.81 1.55
C GLU A 135 -22.75 -3.95 3.07
N ARG A 136 -22.09 -4.94 3.66
CA ARG A 136 -22.10 -5.13 5.12
C ARG A 136 -21.56 -3.94 5.90
N MET A 137 -20.63 -3.21 5.33
CA MET A 137 -20.06 -1.99 5.93
C MET A 137 -20.88 -0.72 5.64
N GLY A 138 -21.91 -0.80 4.79
CA GLY A 138 -22.70 0.36 4.37
C GLY A 138 -21.91 1.36 3.52
N VAL A 139 -20.89 0.88 2.79
CA VAL A 139 -20.12 1.73 1.87
C VAL A 139 -20.90 1.87 0.57
N GLU A 140 -21.16 3.10 0.16
CA GLU A 140 -21.80 3.38 -1.13
C GLU A 140 -20.81 3.12 -2.27
N TYR A 141 -21.25 2.38 -3.28
CA TYR A 141 -20.48 2.13 -4.50
C TYR A 141 -21.42 1.96 -5.70
N THR A 142 -20.89 2.11 -6.90
CA THR A 142 -21.64 1.90 -8.15
C THR A 142 -21.16 0.61 -8.81
N PRO A 143 -21.93 -0.47 -8.81
CA PRO A 143 -21.55 -1.72 -9.48
C PRO A 143 -21.66 -1.55 -11.00
N ILE A 144 -20.65 -2.03 -11.72
CA ILE A 144 -20.62 -2.11 -13.19
C ILE A 144 -20.29 -3.56 -13.55
N TYR A 145 -21.19 -4.20 -14.25
CA TYR A 145 -21.01 -5.58 -14.71
C TYR A 145 -20.44 -5.55 -16.13
N LEU A 146 -19.36 -6.30 -16.33
CA LEU A 146 -18.73 -6.47 -17.62
C LEU A 146 -19.20 -7.82 -18.20
N ASP A 147 -19.66 -7.81 -19.44
CA ASP A 147 -20.10 -9.00 -20.20
C ASP A 147 -18.90 -9.78 -20.77
#